data_dccc206bda825d7bb4f2e429e1e5f31a
#
_entry.id   dccc206bda825d7bb4f2e429e1e5f31a
#
_cell.length_a   1.000
_cell.length_b   1.000
_cell.length_c   1.000
_cell.angle_alpha   90.00
_cell.angle_beta   90.00
_cell.angle_gamma   90.00
#
_symmetry.space_group_name_H-M   'P 1'
#
loop_
_entity.id
_entity.type
_entity.pdbx_description
1 polymer ?
#
loop_
_entity_poly.entity_id
_entity_poly.type
_entity_poly.pdbx_seq_one_letter_code
_entity_poly.pdbx_strand_id
1 'polypeptide(L)' 'MTVPLARKFDGKKFLWDGRTYESPAAVQEVMEGYAKDGFEVQMFEDDGHYLVYSRRVPAAQSAG' A
#
# COMPACT_ATOMS: atom_id res chain seq x y z
N MET A 1 -8.44 -13.83 -12.23
CA MET A 1 -9.00 -12.78 -11.43
C MET A 1 -8.18 -11.52 -11.48
N THR A 2 -8.86 -10.42 -11.56
CA THR A 2 -8.17 -9.17 -11.78
C THR A 2 -8.06 -8.40 -10.46
N VAL A 3 -6.85 -7.96 -10.15
CA VAL A 3 -6.63 -7.14 -8.98
C VAL A 3 -6.83 -5.68 -9.41
N PRO A 4 -7.69 -4.93 -8.70
CA PRO A 4 -7.88 -3.54 -9.07
C PRO A 4 -6.60 -2.74 -8.79
N LEU A 5 -6.23 -1.88 -9.73
CA LEU A 5 -5.06 -1.03 -9.57
C LEU A 5 -5.27 0.02 -8.49
N ALA A 6 -6.50 0.38 -8.23
CA ALA A 6 -6.81 1.41 -7.25
C ALA A 6 -7.92 0.92 -6.34
N ARG A 7 -7.81 1.26 -5.07
CA ARG A 7 -8.87 1.01 -4.08
C ARG A 7 -9.05 2.23 -3.22
N LYS A 8 -10.25 2.39 -2.70
CA LYS A 8 -10.52 3.48 -1.76
C LYS A 8 -10.58 2.92 -0.36
N PHE A 9 -9.82 3.52 0.53
CA PHE A 9 -9.83 3.20 1.95
C PHE A 9 -10.15 4.49 2.69
N ASP A 10 -11.23 4.46 3.44
CA ASP A 10 -11.62 5.61 4.25
C ASP A 10 -11.73 6.87 3.39
N GLY A 11 -12.29 6.72 2.18
CA GLY A 11 -12.48 7.84 1.27
C GLY A 11 -11.25 8.28 0.51
N LYS A 12 -10.11 7.62 0.71
CA LYS A 12 -8.85 8.00 0.07
C LYS A 12 -8.45 6.94 -0.95
N LYS A 13 -7.94 7.39 -2.08
CA LYS A 13 -7.57 6.50 -3.17
C LYS A 13 -6.14 6.03 -2.99
N PHE A 14 -5.96 4.72 -2.97
CA PHE A 14 -4.66 4.08 -2.91
C PHE A 14 -4.39 3.35 -4.21
N LEU A 15 -3.14 3.27 -4.60
CA LEU A 15 -2.72 2.60 -5.83
C LEU A 15 -1.86 1.40 -5.50
N TRP A 16 -2.08 0.32 -6.25
CA TRP A 16 -1.30 -0.90 -6.14
C TRP A 16 0.01 -0.73 -6.89
N ASP A 17 1.10 -1.25 -6.32
CA ASP A 17 2.41 -1.12 -6.96
C ASP A 17 2.64 -2.15 -8.07
N GLY A 18 1.68 -3.01 -8.32
CA GLY A 18 1.78 -4.00 -9.38
C GLY A 18 2.51 -5.27 -9.00
N ARG A 19 2.90 -5.41 -7.75
CA ARG A 19 3.67 -6.57 -7.29
C ARG A 19 2.86 -7.40 -6.32
N THR A 20 3.18 -8.70 -6.27
CA THR A 20 2.62 -9.58 -5.26
C THR A 20 3.74 -10.04 -4.35
N TYR A 21 3.39 -10.27 -3.10
CA TYR A 21 4.34 -10.71 -2.09
C TYR A 21 3.82 -11.98 -1.46
N GLU A 22 4.72 -12.88 -1.11
CA GLU A 22 4.31 -14.20 -0.63
C GLU A 22 4.45 -14.37 0.86
N SER A 23 4.99 -13.39 1.55
CA SER A 23 5.11 -13.48 2.99
C SER A 23 4.81 -12.16 3.65
N PRO A 24 4.28 -12.20 4.89
CA PRO A 24 4.03 -10.94 5.62
C PRO A 24 5.30 -10.16 5.89
N ALA A 25 6.43 -10.85 6.06
CA ALA A 25 7.69 -10.17 6.33
C ALA A 25 8.11 -9.32 5.14
N ALA A 26 7.95 -9.87 3.92
CA ALA A 26 8.29 -9.11 2.72
C ALA A 26 7.41 -7.88 2.58
N VAL A 27 6.10 -8.04 2.87
CA VAL A 27 5.18 -6.93 2.82
C VAL A 27 5.56 -5.85 3.81
N GLN A 28 5.93 -6.26 5.02
CA GLN A 28 6.24 -5.31 6.07
C GLN A 28 7.45 -4.46 5.70
N GLU A 29 8.47 -5.07 5.10
CA GLU A 29 9.64 -4.31 4.65
C GLU A 29 9.26 -3.27 3.61
N VAL A 30 8.41 -3.66 2.67
CA VAL A 30 7.99 -2.76 1.62
C VAL A 30 7.16 -1.62 2.19
N MET A 31 6.25 -1.94 3.11
CA MET A 31 5.41 -0.92 3.72
C MET A 31 6.24 0.08 4.52
N GLU A 32 7.27 -0.40 5.23
CA GLU A 32 8.14 0.49 5.96
C GLU A 32 8.89 1.44 5.03
N GLY A 33 9.34 0.92 3.89
CA GLY A 33 10.01 1.76 2.92
C GLY A 33 9.12 2.87 2.39
N TYR A 34 7.88 2.52 2.06
CA TYR A 34 6.92 3.52 1.60
C TYR A 34 6.62 4.54 2.70
N ALA A 35 6.46 4.07 3.92
CA ALA A 35 6.15 4.98 5.03
C ALA A 35 7.27 6.00 5.26
N LYS A 36 8.51 5.56 5.11
CA LYS A 36 9.64 6.46 5.24
C LYS A 36 9.63 7.54 4.18
N ASP A 37 9.08 7.23 3.02
CA ASP A 37 9.01 8.18 1.92
C ASP A 37 7.76 9.05 1.97
N GLY A 38 6.99 8.96 3.04
CA GLY A 38 5.81 9.79 3.20
C GLY A 38 4.55 9.24 2.58
N PHE A 39 4.50 7.92 2.38
CA PHE A 39 3.31 7.27 1.83
C PHE A 39 2.50 6.63 2.94
N GLU A 40 1.19 6.62 2.77
CA GLU A 40 0.31 5.74 3.53
C GLU A 40 0.19 4.43 2.78
N VAL A 41 0.16 3.33 3.51
CA VAL A 41 0.12 2.01 2.88
C VAL A 41 -0.95 1.15 3.52
N GLN A 42 -1.51 0.26 2.69
CA GLN A 42 -2.49 -0.73 3.13
C GLN A 42 -2.10 -2.07 2.53
N MET A 43 -2.26 -3.13 3.30
CA MET A 43 -1.97 -4.48 2.85
C MET A 43 -3.27 -5.22 2.62
N PHE A 44 -3.32 -5.98 1.55
CA PHE A 44 -4.44 -6.87 1.26
C PHE A 44 -3.91 -8.26 1.00
N GLU A 45 -4.62 -9.26 1.48
CA GLU A 45 -4.34 -10.64 1.13
C GLU A 45 -5.34 -11.07 0.07
N ASP A 46 -4.83 -11.65 -1.02
CA ASP A 46 -5.67 -12.09 -2.12
C ASP A 46 -5.13 -13.39 -2.65
N ASP A 47 -5.89 -14.49 -2.48
CA ASP A 47 -5.60 -15.79 -3.05
C ASP A 47 -4.18 -16.26 -2.69
N GLY A 48 -3.82 -16.12 -1.43
CA GLY A 48 -2.52 -16.59 -0.95
C GLY A 48 -1.37 -15.66 -1.21
N HIS A 49 -1.64 -14.49 -1.79
CA HIS A 49 -0.63 -13.47 -2.04
C HIS A 49 -0.98 -12.20 -1.30
N TYR A 50 0.02 -11.38 -1.06
CA TYR A 50 -0.19 -10.11 -0.41
C TYR A 50 0.03 -8.99 -1.42
N LEU A 51 -0.81 -7.97 -1.32
CA LEU A 51 -0.76 -6.79 -2.18
C LEU A 51 -0.54 -5.56 -1.33
N VAL A 52 0.23 -4.62 -1.84
CA VAL A 52 0.48 -3.37 -1.13
C VAL A 52 -0.11 -2.22 -1.94
N TYR A 53 -1.01 -1.49 -1.30
CA TYR A 53 -1.59 -0.28 -1.88
C TYR A 53 -1.02 0.91 -1.14
N SER A 54 -0.67 1.95 -1.87
CA SER A 54 -0.06 3.12 -1.26
C SER A 54 -0.64 4.38 -1.86
N ARG A 55 -0.55 5.46 -1.08
CA ARG A 55 -0.89 6.79 -1.58
C ARG A 55 0.08 7.78 -1.00
N ARG A 56 0.39 8.79 -1.79
CA ARG A 56 1.28 9.85 -1.33
C ARG A 56 0.53 10.79 -0.41
N VAL A 57 1.14 11.07 0.73
CA VAL A 57 0.55 12.00 1.69
C VAL A 57 1.12 13.39 1.40
N PRO A 58 0.28 14.41 1.23
CA PRO A 58 0.78 15.77 1.03
C PRO A 58 1.62 16.22 2.21
N ALA A 59 2.65 17.00 1.94
CA ALA A 59 3.57 17.44 2.96
C ALA A 59 2.86 18.21 4.07
N ALA A 60 1.85 18.95 3.72
CA ALA A 60 1.10 19.73 4.72
C ALA A 60 0.45 18.83 5.75
N GLN A 61 0.05 17.64 5.36
CA GLN A 61 -0.58 16.69 6.30
C GLN A 61 0.45 15.98 7.14
N SER A 62 1.61 15.72 6.58
CA SER A 62 2.62 14.96 7.29
C SER A 62 3.35 15.79 8.32
N ALA A 63 3.25 17.09 8.23
CA ALA A 63 3.93 18.00 9.16
C ALA A 63 3.25 18.05 10.51
N GLY A 64 2.05 17.54 10.61
CA GLY A 64 1.24 17.63 11.81
C GLY A 64 1.89 17.16 13.07
#